data_8a3fac2dc8737f9af4412533d93e5a13
#
_entry.id   8a3fac2dc8737f9af4412533d93e5a13
#
_cell.length_a   1.000
_cell.length_b   1.000
_cell.length_c   1.000
_cell.angle_alpha   90.00
_cell.angle_beta   90.00
_cell.angle_gamma   90.00
#
_symmetry.space_group_name_H-M   'P 1'
#
loop_
_entity.id
_entity.type
_entity.pdbx_description
1 polymer ?
#
loop_
_entity_poly.entity_id
_entity_poly.type
_entity_poly.pdbx_seq_one_letter_code
_entity_poly.pdbx_strand_id
1 'polypeptide(L)'
;MTKTQHIFNLDFVAADNFDEIIDSIIKEPTPDHLFPVVITPNVDLTVHLNKNKKLLPIFQHARFILPDGAPIIWFSKLLGRPLKKRLAGSDLFPLIWKASIQHHKKVFLVLPNEEVKGKLANEYPVAASYIPPFFEATKEEVEMEAQKIFPHLLQQEPDFVFLGLRYPKQEMLIVNLHNKLKAANSKMPLFFNLGASYEFYTGMKSRAPKWMQNIGLEWLHRFLSEPKRTFKRYFYDDLYIFILFLKEFLRK
;
A
#
# COMPACT_ATOMS: atom_id res chain seq x y z
N MET A 1 -2.51 12.27 17.36
CA MET A 1 -3.15 11.27 16.46
C MET A 1 -3.65 11.98 15.21
N THR A 2 -3.27 11.50 14.04
CA THR A 2 -3.70 12.07 12.75
C THR A 2 -5.22 11.86 12.61
N LYS A 3 -5.94 12.92 12.23
CA LYS A 3 -7.40 12.86 12.04
C LYS A 3 -7.75 11.88 10.93
N THR A 4 -8.76 11.03 11.13
CA THR A 4 -9.26 10.10 10.13
C THR A 4 -10.71 10.39 9.74
N GLN A 5 -11.13 9.86 8.58
CA GLN A 5 -12.51 9.84 8.10
C GLN A 5 -12.89 8.39 7.76
N HIS A 6 -13.95 7.90 8.38
CA HIS A 6 -14.48 6.56 8.10
C HIS A 6 -15.29 6.57 6.80
N ILE A 7 -14.77 5.91 5.76
CA ILE A 7 -15.39 5.85 4.43
C ILE A 7 -15.14 4.45 3.85
N PHE A 8 -16.18 3.81 3.32
CA PHE A 8 -16.07 2.48 2.69
C PHE A 8 -15.45 1.41 3.60
N ASN A 9 -15.87 1.40 4.88
CA ASN A 9 -15.37 0.52 5.94
C ASN A 9 -13.86 0.66 6.22
N LEU A 10 -13.25 1.79 5.89
CA LEU A 10 -11.84 2.10 6.11
C LEU A 10 -11.69 3.48 6.75
N ASP A 11 -10.74 3.61 7.70
CA ASP A 11 -10.44 4.87 8.39
C ASP A 11 -9.32 5.62 7.67
N PHE A 12 -9.68 6.36 6.63
CA PHE A 12 -8.72 7.12 5.82
C PHE A 12 -8.13 8.30 6.57
N VAL A 13 -6.81 8.46 6.51
CA VAL A 13 -6.10 9.62 7.04
C VAL A 13 -6.51 10.89 6.32
N ALA A 14 -6.89 11.92 7.07
CA ALA A 14 -7.33 13.23 6.57
C ALA A 14 -6.25 14.30 6.79
N ALA A 15 -5.04 14.06 6.27
CA ALA A 15 -3.90 14.97 6.33
C ALA A 15 -3.72 15.79 5.04
N ASP A 16 -3.01 16.92 5.13
CA ASP A 16 -2.70 17.81 4.00
C ASP A 16 -1.41 17.38 3.26
N ASN A 17 -0.52 16.69 3.95
CA ASN A 17 0.78 16.22 3.46
C ASN A 17 1.21 14.94 4.20
N PHE A 18 2.43 14.46 3.92
CA PHE A 18 3.00 13.27 4.54
C PHE A 18 3.81 13.54 5.81
N ASP A 19 4.06 14.79 6.18
CA ASP A 19 5.09 15.13 7.18
C ASP A 19 4.81 14.49 8.55
N GLU A 20 3.61 14.70 9.11
CA GLU A 20 3.22 14.07 10.38
C GLU A 20 3.19 12.54 10.30
N ILE A 21 2.81 12.00 9.14
CA ILE A 21 2.74 10.54 8.91
C ILE A 21 4.14 9.94 8.94
N ILE A 22 5.07 10.55 8.19
CA ILE A 22 6.47 10.10 8.12
C ILE A 22 7.14 10.25 9.47
N ASP A 23 6.93 11.38 10.15
CA ASP A 23 7.43 11.61 11.50
C ASP A 23 6.97 10.54 12.48
N SER A 24 5.68 10.21 12.48
CA SER A 24 5.13 9.15 13.32
C SER A 24 5.72 7.77 12.94
N ILE A 25 5.84 7.47 11.64
CA ILE A 25 6.42 6.20 11.16
C ILE A 25 7.87 6.04 11.63
N ILE A 26 8.66 7.10 11.58
CA ILE A 26 10.09 7.06 11.93
C ILE A 26 10.30 7.00 13.44
N LYS A 27 9.50 7.73 14.22
CA LYS A 27 9.75 7.96 15.65
C LYS A 27 8.95 7.02 16.57
N GLU A 28 7.79 6.54 16.13
CA GLU A 28 6.86 5.83 16.98
C GLU A 28 6.69 4.36 16.57
N PRO A 29 6.62 3.43 17.53
CA PRO A 29 6.24 2.05 17.23
C PRO A 29 4.78 1.98 16.77
N THR A 30 4.42 0.90 16.10
CA THR A 30 3.00 0.64 15.81
C THR A 30 2.28 0.26 17.10
N PRO A 31 1.17 0.93 17.45
CA PRO A 31 0.35 0.54 18.60
C PRO A 31 -0.18 -0.90 18.47
N ASP A 32 -0.21 -1.66 19.58
CA ASP A 32 -0.57 -3.09 19.59
C ASP A 32 -1.96 -3.40 19.04
N HIS A 33 -2.91 -2.46 19.15
CA HIS A 33 -4.27 -2.61 18.64
C HIS A 33 -4.38 -2.38 17.13
N LEU A 34 -3.30 -1.92 16.46
CA LEU A 34 -3.26 -1.69 15.02
C LEU A 34 -2.48 -2.80 14.31
N PHE A 35 -2.91 -3.10 13.10
CA PHE A 35 -2.16 -3.98 12.21
C PHE A 35 -0.97 -3.20 11.62
N PRO A 36 0.26 -3.71 11.72
CA PRO A 36 1.48 -2.95 11.39
C PRO A 36 1.67 -2.81 9.89
N VAL A 37 0.74 -2.14 9.21
CA VAL A 37 0.80 -1.91 7.77
C VAL A 37 0.41 -0.48 7.39
N VAL A 38 1.07 0.05 6.38
CA VAL A 38 0.67 1.25 5.64
C VAL A 38 0.10 0.80 4.30
N ILE A 39 -1.15 1.18 4.04
CA ILE A 39 -1.82 0.91 2.76
C ILE A 39 -2.26 2.21 2.10
N THR A 40 -2.29 2.20 0.77
CA THR A 40 -2.71 3.35 -0.03
C THR A 40 -3.87 2.97 -0.96
N PRO A 41 -5.09 2.73 -0.42
CA PRO A 41 -6.20 2.27 -1.21
C PRO A 41 -6.67 3.33 -2.22
N ASN A 42 -6.66 2.93 -3.48
CA ASN A 42 -7.43 3.56 -4.56
C ASN A 42 -8.80 2.87 -4.67
N VAL A 43 -9.59 3.23 -5.69
CA VAL A 43 -10.91 2.59 -5.92
C VAL A 43 -10.79 1.07 -5.99
N ASP A 44 -9.88 0.55 -6.79
CA ASP A 44 -9.65 -0.88 -7.01
C ASP A 44 -9.35 -1.63 -5.70
N LEU A 45 -8.35 -1.18 -4.94
CA LEU A 45 -8.02 -1.82 -3.66
C LEU A 45 -9.16 -1.67 -2.64
N THR A 46 -9.85 -0.52 -2.62
CA THR A 46 -11.02 -0.30 -1.74
C THR A 46 -12.13 -1.29 -2.06
N VAL A 47 -12.45 -1.47 -3.34
CA VAL A 47 -13.45 -2.43 -3.80
C VAL A 47 -13.04 -3.86 -3.46
N HIS A 48 -11.80 -4.23 -3.76
CA HIS A 48 -11.29 -5.56 -3.50
C HIS A 48 -11.27 -5.92 -2.01
N LEU A 49 -10.84 -5.00 -1.14
CA LEU A 49 -10.89 -5.21 0.31
C LEU A 49 -12.34 -5.39 0.77
N ASN A 50 -13.28 -4.55 0.32
CA ASN A 50 -14.69 -4.65 0.70
C ASN A 50 -15.37 -5.95 0.23
N LYS A 51 -14.93 -6.52 -0.88
CA LYS A 51 -15.40 -7.84 -1.36
C LYS A 51 -14.74 -9.01 -0.61
N ASN A 52 -13.58 -8.78 0.02
CA ASN A 52 -12.82 -9.84 0.67
C ASN A 52 -13.10 -9.89 2.19
N LYS A 53 -14.00 -10.79 2.58
CA LYS A 53 -14.41 -10.99 3.98
C LYS A 53 -13.27 -11.41 4.94
N LYS A 54 -12.12 -11.89 4.41
CA LYS A 54 -10.97 -12.31 5.22
C LYS A 54 -9.95 -11.18 5.41
N LEU A 55 -9.73 -10.38 4.37
CA LEU A 55 -8.72 -9.31 4.41
C LEU A 55 -9.27 -8.00 5.00
N LEU A 56 -10.53 -7.64 4.71
CA LEU A 56 -11.10 -6.38 5.21
C LEU A 56 -10.99 -6.23 6.74
N PRO A 57 -11.38 -7.23 7.58
CA PRO A 57 -11.28 -7.11 9.04
C PRO A 57 -9.86 -6.88 9.55
N ILE A 58 -8.84 -7.28 8.79
CA ILE A 58 -7.43 -7.08 9.15
C ILE A 58 -6.98 -5.68 8.73
N PHE A 59 -7.19 -5.34 7.45
CA PHE A 59 -6.68 -4.10 6.86
C PHE A 59 -7.43 -2.84 7.29
N GLN A 60 -8.68 -2.96 7.78
CA GLN A 60 -9.38 -1.82 8.40
C GLN A 60 -8.68 -1.32 9.67
N HIS A 61 -7.86 -2.15 10.32
CA HIS A 61 -7.03 -1.80 11.47
C HIS A 61 -5.59 -1.45 11.08
N ALA A 62 -5.32 -1.20 9.81
CA ALA A 62 -3.99 -0.78 9.36
C ALA A 62 -3.53 0.48 10.10
N ARG A 63 -2.23 0.57 10.42
CA ARG A 63 -1.66 1.74 11.10
C ARG A 63 -1.94 3.04 10.35
N PHE A 64 -1.80 3.01 9.02
CA PHE A 64 -2.17 4.14 8.16
C PHE A 64 -2.90 3.65 6.91
N ILE A 65 -4.06 4.26 6.64
CA ILE A 65 -4.84 4.06 5.42
C ILE A 65 -4.85 5.40 4.68
N LEU A 66 -4.03 5.52 3.64
CA LEU A 66 -3.81 6.76 2.92
C LEU A 66 -4.67 6.80 1.65
N PRO A 67 -5.46 7.86 1.42
CA PRO A 67 -6.34 7.91 0.25
C PRO A 67 -5.54 8.08 -1.04
N ASP A 68 -5.56 7.08 -1.94
CA ASP A 68 -4.96 7.15 -3.26
C ASP A 68 -6.04 7.22 -4.36
N GLY A 69 -5.88 8.21 -5.21
CA GLY A 69 -6.79 8.42 -6.33
C GLY A 69 -7.87 9.48 -6.08
N ALA A 70 -8.10 10.29 -7.11
CA ALA A 70 -9.06 11.38 -7.08
C ALA A 70 -10.49 10.94 -6.75
N PRO A 71 -11.01 9.80 -7.25
CA PRO A 71 -12.38 9.39 -6.95
C PRO A 71 -12.64 9.17 -5.45
N ILE A 72 -11.68 8.64 -4.69
CA ILE A 72 -11.83 8.49 -3.22
C ILE A 72 -12.04 9.87 -2.57
N ILE A 73 -11.28 10.87 -3.01
CA ILE A 73 -11.42 12.26 -2.53
C ILE A 73 -12.79 12.84 -2.92
N TRP A 74 -13.26 12.61 -4.14
CA TRP A 74 -14.56 13.10 -4.59
C TRP A 74 -15.71 12.48 -3.80
N PHE A 75 -15.72 11.17 -3.64
CA PHE A 75 -16.73 10.47 -2.83
C PHE A 75 -16.73 10.92 -1.38
N SER A 76 -15.56 11.16 -0.79
CA SER A 76 -15.45 11.65 0.59
C SER A 76 -16.17 12.99 0.79
N LYS A 77 -16.03 13.91 -0.18
CA LYS A 77 -16.69 15.20 -0.17
C LYS A 77 -18.22 15.06 -0.32
N LEU A 78 -18.67 14.22 -1.24
CA LEU A 78 -20.11 13.95 -1.45
C LEU A 78 -20.76 13.29 -0.23
N LEU A 79 -20.01 12.47 0.51
CA LEU A 79 -20.47 11.87 1.77
C LEU A 79 -20.41 12.85 2.96
N GLY A 80 -19.93 14.09 2.78
CA GLY A 80 -19.79 15.07 3.86
C GLY A 80 -18.69 14.71 4.87
N ARG A 81 -17.75 13.84 4.49
CA ARG A 81 -16.58 13.41 5.27
C ARG A 81 -15.30 13.72 4.49
N PRO A 82 -15.00 15.02 4.23
CA PRO A 82 -13.97 15.42 3.27
C PRO A 82 -12.59 14.95 3.68
N LEU A 83 -11.92 14.24 2.79
CA LEU A 83 -10.49 14.01 2.82
C LEU A 83 -9.81 15.24 2.19
N LYS A 84 -8.73 15.70 2.80
CA LYS A 84 -8.10 16.96 2.42
C LYS A 84 -7.33 16.83 1.11
N LYS A 85 -6.53 15.77 0.98
CA LYS A 85 -5.61 15.57 -0.16
C LYS A 85 -5.48 14.10 -0.51
N ARG A 86 -5.13 13.83 -1.76
CA ARG A 86 -4.68 12.52 -2.21
C ARG A 86 -3.27 12.24 -1.66
N LEU A 87 -3.08 11.12 -0.99
CA LEU A 87 -1.82 10.65 -0.41
C LEU A 87 -1.42 9.33 -1.08
N ALA A 88 -0.94 9.41 -2.33
CA ALA A 88 -0.64 8.24 -3.14
C ALA A 88 0.63 7.52 -2.69
N GLY A 89 0.63 6.19 -2.83
CA GLY A 89 1.79 5.36 -2.52
C GLY A 89 3.05 5.74 -3.33
N SER A 90 2.87 6.16 -4.59
CA SER A 90 3.96 6.64 -5.45
C SER A 90 4.53 8.01 -5.05
N ASP A 91 3.82 8.78 -4.23
CA ASP A 91 4.32 10.01 -3.63
C ASP A 91 4.92 9.75 -2.24
N LEU A 92 4.37 8.78 -1.50
CA LEU A 92 4.89 8.34 -0.21
C LEU A 92 6.27 7.68 -0.32
N PHE A 93 6.44 6.76 -1.29
CA PHE A 93 7.64 5.93 -1.35
C PHE A 93 8.94 6.74 -1.40
N PRO A 94 9.11 7.75 -2.26
CA PRO A 94 10.33 8.56 -2.28
C PRO A 94 10.65 9.23 -0.94
N LEU A 95 9.62 9.67 -0.23
CA LEU A 95 9.75 10.37 1.04
C LEU A 95 10.16 9.42 2.17
N ILE A 96 9.45 8.29 2.31
CA ILE A 96 9.77 7.30 3.35
C ILE A 96 11.09 6.56 3.05
N TRP A 97 11.44 6.35 1.78
CA TRP A 97 12.73 5.80 1.37
C TRP A 97 13.87 6.70 1.81
N LYS A 98 13.80 8.00 1.48
CA LYS A 98 14.79 8.99 1.92
C LYS A 98 14.88 9.07 3.44
N ALA A 99 13.74 9.11 4.14
CA ALA A 99 13.71 9.12 5.59
C ALA A 99 14.34 7.84 6.20
N SER A 100 14.10 6.66 5.57
CA SER A 100 14.71 5.41 6.01
C SER A 100 16.24 5.45 5.93
N ILE A 101 16.79 6.02 4.85
CA ILE A 101 18.24 6.21 4.68
C ILE A 101 18.78 7.18 5.74
N GLN A 102 18.14 8.34 5.89
CA GLN A 102 18.57 9.39 6.82
C GLN A 102 18.57 8.93 8.29
N HIS A 103 17.62 8.08 8.66
CA HIS A 103 17.47 7.56 10.02
C HIS A 103 18.04 6.14 10.21
N HIS A 104 18.85 5.66 9.25
CA HIS A 104 19.53 4.36 9.28
C HIS A 104 18.59 3.19 9.62
N LYS A 105 17.34 3.22 9.08
CA LYS A 105 16.36 2.16 9.33
C LYS A 105 16.76 0.89 8.61
N LYS A 106 16.70 -0.24 9.27
CA LYS A 106 16.88 -1.55 8.63
C LYS A 106 15.68 -1.81 7.71
N VAL A 107 15.95 -2.01 6.42
CA VAL A 107 14.91 -2.15 5.40
C VAL A 107 15.02 -3.49 4.70
N PHE A 108 13.89 -4.17 4.53
CA PHE A 108 13.75 -5.36 3.69
C PHE A 108 12.79 -5.09 2.54
N LEU A 109 13.20 -5.45 1.31
CA LEU A 109 12.46 -5.15 0.09
C LEU A 109 11.99 -6.46 -0.57
N VAL A 110 10.68 -6.58 -0.82
CA VAL A 110 10.11 -7.63 -1.69
C VAL A 110 9.80 -6.99 -3.03
N LEU A 111 10.65 -7.25 -4.03
CA LEU A 111 10.72 -6.51 -5.29
C LEU A 111 10.23 -7.32 -6.49
N PRO A 112 9.74 -6.66 -7.55
CA PRO A 112 9.23 -7.35 -8.73
C PRO A 112 10.32 -7.92 -9.65
N ASN A 113 11.53 -7.37 -9.63
CA ASN A 113 12.64 -7.78 -10.53
C ASN A 113 13.99 -7.22 -10.11
N GLU A 114 15.06 -7.74 -10.75
CA GLU A 114 16.47 -7.35 -10.49
C GLU A 114 16.79 -5.90 -10.91
N GLU A 115 16.12 -5.33 -11.90
CA GLU A 115 16.38 -3.95 -12.33
C GLU A 115 15.97 -2.94 -11.27
N VAL A 116 14.78 -3.11 -10.65
CA VAL A 116 14.34 -2.29 -9.51
C VAL A 116 15.31 -2.45 -8.36
N LYS A 117 15.71 -3.69 -8.04
CA LYS A 117 16.66 -3.99 -6.98
C LYS A 117 17.98 -3.25 -7.19
N GLY A 118 18.57 -3.33 -8.38
CA GLY A 118 19.85 -2.68 -8.69
C GLY A 118 19.81 -1.16 -8.49
N LYS A 119 18.72 -0.51 -8.92
CA LYS A 119 18.55 0.94 -8.75
C LYS A 119 18.44 1.35 -7.28
N LEU A 120 17.66 0.60 -6.48
CA LEU A 120 17.50 0.88 -5.04
C LEU A 120 18.75 0.54 -4.23
N ALA A 121 19.46 -0.54 -4.57
CA ALA A 121 20.71 -0.93 -3.92
C ALA A 121 21.83 0.11 -4.12
N ASN A 122 21.85 0.81 -5.24
CA ASN A 122 22.80 1.91 -5.45
C ASN A 122 22.58 3.09 -4.51
N GLU A 123 21.33 3.33 -4.09
CA GLU A 123 21.00 4.41 -3.13
C GLU A 123 21.17 3.99 -1.68
N TYR A 124 20.87 2.72 -1.36
CA TYR A 124 20.96 2.17 0.00
C TYR A 124 21.49 0.73 -0.03
N PRO A 125 22.81 0.54 -0.11
CA PRO A 125 23.45 -0.78 -0.26
C PRO A 125 23.17 -1.77 0.88
N VAL A 126 22.83 -1.26 2.08
CA VAL A 126 22.52 -2.08 3.25
C VAL A 126 21.08 -2.59 3.29
N ALA A 127 20.23 -2.14 2.36
CA ALA A 127 18.88 -2.65 2.25
C ALA A 127 18.92 -4.09 1.72
N ALA A 128 18.32 -5.00 2.48
CA ALA A 128 18.18 -6.38 2.04
C ALA A 128 16.95 -6.55 1.14
N SER A 129 17.00 -7.51 0.23
CA SER A 129 15.91 -7.70 -0.72
C SER A 129 15.68 -9.17 -1.09
N TYR A 130 14.45 -9.46 -1.46
CA TYR A 130 14.01 -10.72 -2.03
C TYR A 130 13.16 -10.46 -3.29
N ILE A 131 13.41 -11.25 -4.33
CA ILE A 131 12.61 -11.23 -5.56
C ILE A 131 11.91 -12.57 -5.64
N PRO A 132 10.59 -12.63 -5.38
CA PRO A 132 9.86 -13.87 -5.50
C PRO A 132 9.82 -14.32 -6.97
N PRO A 133 9.91 -15.62 -7.24
CA PRO A 133 9.55 -16.15 -8.56
C PRO A 133 8.07 -15.84 -8.83
N PHE A 134 7.63 -16.09 -10.06
CA PHE A 134 6.19 -16.01 -10.32
C PHE A 134 5.44 -17.03 -9.45
N PHE A 135 4.40 -16.58 -8.76
CA PHE A 135 3.51 -17.43 -7.96
C PHE A 135 2.06 -16.94 -8.10
N GLU A 136 1.10 -17.81 -7.94
CA GLU A 136 -0.32 -17.46 -7.93
C GLU A 136 -0.78 -16.98 -6.55
N ALA A 137 -1.91 -16.31 -6.49
CA ALA A 137 -2.49 -15.84 -5.23
C ALA A 137 -3.29 -16.94 -4.52
N THR A 138 -2.82 -18.17 -4.57
CA THR A 138 -3.38 -19.30 -3.80
C THR A 138 -2.85 -19.26 -2.37
N LYS A 139 -3.57 -19.88 -1.45
CA LYS A 139 -3.14 -19.94 -0.05
C LYS A 139 -1.80 -20.67 0.07
N GLU A 140 -1.64 -21.75 -0.67
CA GLU A 140 -0.49 -22.63 -0.66
C GLU A 140 0.76 -21.93 -1.18
N GLU A 141 0.68 -21.27 -2.34
CA GLU A 141 1.83 -20.58 -2.93
C GLU A 141 2.25 -19.35 -2.14
N VAL A 142 1.29 -18.56 -1.62
CA VAL A 142 1.59 -17.45 -0.74
C VAL A 142 2.25 -17.91 0.56
N GLU A 143 1.80 -19.05 1.13
CA GLU A 143 2.43 -19.64 2.31
C GLU A 143 3.87 -20.09 2.02
N MET A 144 4.10 -20.74 0.87
CA MET A 144 5.44 -21.15 0.43
C MET A 144 6.38 -19.93 0.28
N GLU A 145 5.91 -18.84 -0.33
CA GLU A 145 6.72 -17.63 -0.45
C GLU A 145 6.97 -16.95 0.92
N ALA A 146 5.97 -16.96 1.81
CA ALA A 146 6.15 -16.49 3.18
C ALA A 146 7.20 -17.31 3.93
N GLN A 147 7.25 -18.65 3.73
CA GLN A 147 8.26 -19.53 4.33
C GLN A 147 9.67 -19.21 3.85
N LYS A 148 9.85 -18.82 2.59
CA LYS A 148 11.16 -18.42 2.06
C LYS A 148 11.63 -17.05 2.60
N ILE A 149 10.70 -16.09 2.75
CA ILE A 149 11.01 -14.74 3.22
C ILE A 149 11.24 -14.71 4.75
N PHE A 150 10.48 -15.48 5.50
CA PHE A 150 10.46 -15.44 6.96
C PHE A 150 11.84 -15.59 7.63
N PRO A 151 12.74 -16.53 7.24
CA PRO A 151 14.08 -16.64 7.82
C PRO A 151 14.92 -15.38 7.63
N HIS A 152 14.77 -14.68 6.51
CA HIS A 152 15.46 -13.42 6.26
C HIS A 152 14.97 -12.31 7.21
N LEU A 153 13.67 -12.25 7.48
CA LEU A 153 13.12 -11.29 8.43
C LEU A 153 13.60 -11.57 9.87
N LEU A 154 13.68 -12.84 10.25
CA LEU A 154 14.23 -13.23 11.55
C LEU A 154 15.70 -12.84 11.72
N GLN A 155 16.52 -13.08 10.70
CA GLN A 155 17.96 -12.80 10.76
C GLN A 155 18.25 -11.30 10.76
N GLN A 156 17.49 -10.52 10.00
CA GLN A 156 17.80 -9.10 9.78
C GLN A 156 17.07 -8.17 10.73
N GLU A 157 15.95 -8.60 11.29
CA GLU A 157 15.09 -7.80 12.18
C GLU A 157 14.82 -6.40 11.61
N PRO A 158 14.23 -6.29 10.37
CA PRO A 158 14.02 -5.01 9.76
C PRO A 158 13.06 -4.13 10.56
N ASP A 159 13.23 -2.81 10.43
CA ASP A 159 12.25 -1.84 10.91
C ASP A 159 11.08 -1.73 9.93
N PHE A 160 11.40 -1.80 8.63
CA PHE A 160 10.44 -1.65 7.55
C PHE A 160 10.55 -2.79 6.53
N VAL A 161 9.40 -3.28 6.10
CA VAL A 161 9.29 -4.24 4.99
C VAL A 161 8.43 -3.61 3.89
N PHE A 162 9.03 -3.37 2.73
CA PHE A 162 8.34 -2.80 1.59
C PHE A 162 7.98 -3.89 0.59
N LEU A 163 6.71 -3.96 0.18
CA LEU A 163 6.22 -4.95 -0.79
C LEU A 163 5.78 -4.27 -2.09
N GLY A 164 6.37 -4.71 -3.21
CA GLY A 164 6.10 -4.25 -4.57
C GLY A 164 5.33 -5.25 -5.42
N LEU A 165 4.42 -6.00 -4.83
CA LEU A 165 3.59 -6.98 -5.53
C LEU A 165 2.20 -6.40 -5.81
N ARG A 166 1.38 -7.13 -6.59
CA ARG A 166 -0.01 -6.75 -6.87
C ARG A 166 -0.98 -7.43 -5.92
N TYR A 167 -2.14 -6.77 -5.74
CA TYR A 167 -3.28 -7.40 -5.07
C TYR A 167 -3.66 -8.74 -5.75
N PRO A 168 -4.03 -9.77 -4.99
CA PRO A 168 -4.04 -9.86 -3.52
C PRO A 168 -2.75 -10.44 -2.92
N LYS A 169 -1.70 -10.69 -3.74
CA LYS A 169 -0.47 -11.37 -3.32
C LYS A 169 0.22 -10.68 -2.15
N GLN A 170 0.41 -9.36 -2.25
CA GLN A 170 1.09 -8.60 -1.21
C GLN A 170 0.30 -8.58 0.11
N GLU A 171 -1.03 -8.42 0.06
CA GLU A 171 -1.87 -8.42 1.25
C GLU A 171 -1.86 -9.78 1.95
N MET A 172 -2.00 -10.86 1.20
CA MET A 172 -1.95 -12.21 1.73
C MET A 172 -0.56 -12.53 2.30
N LEU A 173 0.49 -12.10 1.63
CA LEU A 173 1.88 -12.30 2.08
C LEU A 173 2.15 -11.54 3.37
N ILE A 174 1.71 -10.28 3.49
CA ILE A 174 1.83 -9.49 4.73
C ILE A 174 1.16 -10.21 5.90
N VAL A 175 -0.07 -10.70 5.71
CA VAL A 175 -0.80 -11.42 6.77
C VAL A 175 -0.06 -12.69 7.18
N ASN A 176 0.48 -13.46 6.25
CA ASN A 176 1.25 -14.67 6.55
C ASN A 176 2.54 -14.35 7.31
N LEU A 177 3.32 -13.36 6.83
CA LEU A 177 4.57 -12.94 7.49
C LEU A 177 4.31 -12.39 8.88
N HIS A 178 3.29 -11.55 9.04
CA HIS A 178 2.88 -11.04 10.36
C HIS A 178 2.56 -12.19 11.33
N ASN A 179 1.76 -13.18 10.91
CA ASN A 179 1.40 -14.30 11.77
C ASN A 179 2.63 -15.16 12.14
N LYS A 180 3.55 -15.39 11.21
CA LYS A 180 4.80 -16.12 11.49
C LYS A 180 5.71 -15.38 12.46
N LEU A 181 5.90 -14.08 12.28
CA LEU A 181 6.70 -13.24 13.17
C LEU A 181 6.09 -13.18 14.58
N LYS A 182 4.77 -13.03 14.66
CA LYS A 182 4.03 -13.04 15.94
C LYS A 182 4.18 -14.40 16.65
N ALA A 183 4.02 -15.51 15.93
CA ALA A 183 4.19 -16.84 16.50
C ALA A 183 5.63 -17.11 17.00
N ALA A 184 6.63 -16.52 16.34
CA ALA A 184 8.03 -16.59 16.73
C ALA A 184 8.42 -15.58 17.84
N ASN A 185 7.50 -14.78 18.32
CA ASN A 185 7.74 -13.66 19.27
C ASN A 185 8.91 -12.76 18.82
N SER A 186 9.00 -12.49 17.52
CA SER A 186 10.07 -11.73 16.90
C SER A 186 9.69 -10.27 16.72
N LYS A 187 10.70 -9.42 16.48
CA LYS A 187 10.47 -8.01 16.14
C LYS A 187 9.47 -7.88 15.00
N MET A 188 8.44 -7.06 15.21
CA MET A 188 7.41 -6.79 14.22
C MET A 188 7.78 -5.55 13.40
N PRO A 189 8.07 -5.69 12.10
CA PRO A 189 8.33 -4.54 11.24
C PRO A 189 7.02 -3.82 10.86
N LEU A 190 7.14 -2.58 10.42
CA LEU A 190 6.05 -1.92 9.72
C LEU A 190 6.10 -2.32 8.24
N PHE A 191 5.00 -2.89 7.73
CA PHE A 191 4.86 -3.28 6.34
C PHE A 191 4.32 -2.13 5.50
N PHE A 192 4.84 -2.00 4.27
CA PHE A 192 4.37 -1.02 3.29
C PHE A 192 3.84 -1.73 2.06
N ASN A 193 2.55 -1.60 1.83
CA ASN A 193 1.86 -2.11 0.66
C ASN A 193 1.84 -1.02 -0.42
N LEU A 194 2.85 -0.98 -1.27
CA LEU A 194 3.07 0.13 -2.21
C LEU A 194 2.91 -0.24 -3.69
N GLY A 195 2.73 -1.53 -4.00
CA GLY A 195 2.47 -2.01 -5.36
C GLY A 195 3.53 -1.52 -6.36
N ALA A 196 3.09 -0.79 -7.40
CA ALA A 196 3.95 -0.32 -8.49
C ALA A 196 4.78 0.94 -8.15
N SER A 197 4.78 1.43 -6.91
CA SER A 197 5.46 2.69 -6.54
C SER A 197 6.96 2.66 -6.81
N TYR A 198 7.59 1.49 -6.67
CA TYR A 198 9.01 1.29 -7.00
C TYR A 198 9.31 1.46 -8.49
N GLU A 199 8.43 0.92 -9.35
CA GLU A 199 8.60 1.00 -10.81
C GLU A 199 8.49 2.46 -11.29
N PHE A 200 7.63 3.27 -10.64
CA PHE A 200 7.56 4.71 -10.89
C PHE A 200 8.80 5.44 -10.38
N TYR A 201 9.25 5.13 -9.18
CA TYR A 201 10.41 5.76 -8.56
C TYR A 201 11.70 5.50 -9.34
N THR A 202 11.91 4.26 -9.76
CA THR A 202 13.08 3.85 -10.54
C THR A 202 12.99 4.21 -12.03
N GLY A 203 11.88 4.84 -12.47
CA GLY A 203 11.69 5.25 -13.86
C GLY A 203 11.39 4.11 -14.83
N MET A 204 11.15 2.89 -14.35
CA MET A 204 10.75 1.75 -15.18
C MET A 204 9.36 1.90 -15.78
N LYS A 205 8.49 2.63 -15.09
CA LYS A 205 7.18 3.04 -15.60
C LYS A 205 7.07 4.54 -15.61
N SER A 206 6.54 5.09 -16.71
CA SER A 206 6.19 6.49 -16.76
C SER A 206 4.93 6.76 -15.96
N ARG A 207 4.96 7.83 -15.21
CA ARG A 207 3.79 8.34 -14.49
C ARG A 207 3.07 9.38 -15.35
N ALA A 208 1.77 9.53 -15.15
CA ALA A 208 1.03 10.61 -15.79
C ALA A 208 1.70 11.97 -15.56
N PRO A 209 1.67 12.91 -16.53
CA PRO A 209 2.14 14.27 -16.31
C PRO A 209 1.52 14.92 -15.08
N LYS A 210 2.27 15.78 -14.37
CA LYS A 210 1.80 16.37 -13.10
C LYS A 210 0.46 17.10 -13.23
N TRP A 211 0.21 17.76 -14.36
CA TRP A 211 -1.07 18.42 -14.59
C TRP A 211 -2.25 17.45 -14.60
N MET A 212 -2.09 16.27 -15.23
CA MET A 212 -3.12 15.22 -15.20
C MET A 212 -3.32 14.65 -13.78
N GLN A 213 -2.23 14.48 -13.03
CA GLN A 213 -2.31 14.05 -11.64
C GLN A 213 -3.09 15.04 -10.79
N ASN A 214 -2.83 16.35 -10.96
CA ASN A 214 -3.46 17.43 -10.19
C ASN A 214 -4.96 17.57 -10.43
N ILE A 215 -5.43 17.33 -11.67
CA ILE A 215 -6.86 17.36 -12.01
C ILE A 215 -7.56 15.99 -11.86
N GLY A 216 -6.81 14.97 -11.37
CA GLY A 216 -7.38 13.65 -11.09
C GLY A 216 -7.54 12.74 -12.31
N LEU A 217 -6.88 13.04 -13.43
CA LEU A 217 -6.93 12.25 -14.67
C LEU A 217 -5.80 11.21 -14.80
N GLU A 218 -5.10 10.86 -13.73
CA GLU A 218 -4.06 9.83 -13.76
C GLU A 218 -4.62 8.45 -14.20
N TRP A 219 -5.86 8.15 -13.83
CA TRP A 219 -6.55 6.94 -14.27
C TRP A 219 -6.73 6.88 -15.79
N LEU A 220 -7.02 8.02 -16.44
CA LEU A 220 -7.18 8.12 -17.88
C LEU A 220 -5.85 7.87 -18.59
N HIS A 221 -4.76 8.48 -18.13
CA HIS A 221 -3.42 8.21 -18.65
C HIS A 221 -3.08 6.71 -18.55
N ARG A 222 -3.37 6.10 -17.42
CA ARG A 222 -3.16 4.66 -17.20
C ARG A 222 -4.04 3.79 -18.11
N PHE A 223 -5.28 4.23 -18.35
CA PHE A 223 -6.19 3.56 -19.28
C PHE A 223 -5.66 3.60 -20.71
N LEU A 224 -5.21 4.76 -21.17
CA LEU A 224 -4.64 4.92 -22.51
C LEU A 224 -3.32 4.16 -22.69
N SER A 225 -2.52 4.05 -21.65
CA SER A 225 -1.24 3.32 -21.68
C SER A 225 -1.42 1.79 -21.67
N GLU A 226 -2.42 1.27 -20.94
CA GLU A 226 -2.64 -0.17 -20.77
C GLU A 226 -4.16 -0.52 -20.91
N PRO A 227 -4.81 -0.27 -22.06
CA PRO A 227 -6.26 -0.35 -22.18
C PRO A 227 -6.81 -1.76 -21.93
N LYS A 228 -6.18 -2.79 -22.47
CA LYS A 228 -6.63 -4.19 -22.30
C LYS A 228 -6.67 -4.62 -20.83
N ARG A 229 -5.69 -4.18 -20.03
CA ARG A 229 -5.56 -4.53 -18.62
C ARG A 229 -6.52 -3.74 -17.74
N THR A 230 -6.71 -2.46 -18.06
CA THR A 230 -7.47 -1.52 -17.21
C THR A 230 -8.94 -1.45 -17.56
N PHE A 231 -9.37 -1.89 -18.76
CA PHE A 231 -10.75 -1.85 -19.20
C PHE A 231 -11.69 -2.62 -18.24
N LYS A 232 -11.42 -3.92 -18.05
CA LYS A 232 -12.25 -4.74 -17.15
C LYS A 232 -12.28 -4.16 -15.75
N ARG A 233 -11.12 -3.72 -15.24
CA ARG A 233 -11.00 -3.10 -13.93
C ARG A 233 -11.90 -1.88 -13.79
N TYR A 234 -11.79 -0.89 -14.67
CA TYR A 234 -12.50 0.38 -14.53
C TYR A 234 -14.00 0.28 -14.85
N PHE A 235 -14.36 -0.52 -15.84
CA PHE A 235 -15.73 -0.58 -16.34
C PHE A 235 -16.57 -1.75 -15.79
N TYR A 236 -15.97 -2.65 -15.01
CA TYR A 236 -16.68 -3.75 -14.36
C TYR A 236 -16.35 -3.86 -12.87
N ASP A 237 -15.08 -4.03 -12.53
CA ASP A 237 -14.68 -4.38 -11.17
C ASP A 237 -14.86 -3.18 -10.22
N ASP A 238 -14.42 -2.00 -10.64
CA ASP A 238 -14.42 -0.76 -9.87
C ASP A 238 -15.84 -0.15 -9.73
N LEU A 239 -16.81 -0.53 -10.58
CA LEU A 239 -18.19 -0.05 -10.45
C LEU A 239 -18.83 -0.39 -9.09
N TYR A 240 -18.36 -1.39 -8.41
CA TYR A 240 -18.82 -1.72 -7.07
C TYR A 240 -18.64 -0.57 -6.06
N ILE A 241 -17.75 0.37 -6.33
CA ILE A 241 -17.59 1.57 -5.50
C ILE A 241 -18.87 2.40 -5.39
N PHE A 242 -19.70 2.44 -6.46
CA PHE A 242 -20.99 3.13 -6.43
C PHE A 242 -21.99 2.45 -5.50
N ILE A 243 -21.94 1.13 -5.39
CA ILE A 243 -22.77 0.37 -4.43
C ILE A 243 -22.32 0.71 -3.00
N LEU A 244 -21.02 0.77 -2.73
CA LEU A 244 -20.50 1.19 -1.45
C LEU A 244 -20.91 2.63 -1.12
N PHE A 245 -20.80 3.53 -2.11
CA PHE A 245 -21.21 4.91 -1.95
C PHE A 245 -22.71 5.04 -1.60
N LEU A 246 -23.57 4.38 -2.34
CA LEU A 246 -25.02 4.40 -2.08
C LEU A 246 -25.34 3.85 -0.69
N LYS A 247 -24.71 2.75 -0.28
CA LYS A 247 -24.89 2.19 1.06
C LYS A 247 -24.52 3.18 2.16
N GLU A 248 -23.43 3.92 2.02
CA GLU A 248 -23.01 4.92 3.00
C GLU A 248 -23.88 6.19 2.94
N PHE A 249 -24.27 6.59 1.74
CA PHE A 249 -25.14 7.75 1.54
C PHE A 249 -26.54 7.57 2.18
N LEU A 250 -27.10 6.36 2.06
CA LEU A 250 -28.41 6.02 2.64
C LEU A 250 -28.36 5.72 4.15
N ARG A 251 -27.18 5.55 4.73
CA ARG A 251 -26.99 5.36 6.18
C ARG A 251 -26.85 6.68 6.96
N LYS A 252 -26.88 7.82 6.26
CA LYS A 252 -26.94 9.15 6.86
C LYS A 252 -28.33 9.46 7.35
#